data_1cda5d9b5fad73e90fa7fe5443186283
#
_entry.id   1cda5d9b5fad73e90fa7fe5443186283
#
_cell.length_a   1.000
_cell.length_b   1.000
_cell.length_c   1.000
_cell.angle_alpha   90.00
_cell.angle_beta   90.00
_cell.angle_gamma   90.00
#
_symmetry.space_group_name_H-M   'P 1'
#
loop_
_entity.id
_entity.type
_entity.pdbx_description
1 polymer ?
#
loop_
_entity_poly.entity_id
_entity_poly.type
_entity_poly.pdbx_seq_one_letter_code
_entity_poly.pdbx_strand_id
1 'polypeptide(L)' 'MAKKQKFYVVWFGNPAGIFGSWEECKRSIQGVKGAQYKSFETFEEAKKAYNKEYAD' A
#
# COMPACT_ATOMS: atom_id res chain seq x y z
N MET A 1 -4.93 23.43 8.85
CA MET A 1 -4.85 22.14 9.31
C MET A 1 -4.30 21.18 8.34
N ALA A 2 -3.17 20.68 8.63
CA ALA A 2 -2.52 19.78 7.71
C ALA A 2 -3.10 18.40 7.83
N LYS A 3 -3.46 17.84 6.71
CA LYS A 3 -3.93 16.50 6.71
C LYS A 3 -2.78 15.59 6.47
N LYS A 4 -2.60 14.65 7.35
CA LYS A 4 -1.55 13.69 7.14
C LYS A 4 -1.98 12.70 6.11
N GLN A 5 -1.26 12.66 5.03
CA GLN A 5 -1.55 11.71 3.98
C GLN A 5 -0.76 10.44 4.22
N LYS A 6 -1.46 9.34 4.14
CA LYS A 6 -0.80 8.05 4.31
C LYS A 6 -0.67 7.37 2.97
N PHE A 7 0.35 6.56 2.86
CA PHE A 7 0.58 5.79 1.64
C PHE A 7 0.44 4.32 1.98
N TYR A 8 -0.28 3.62 1.14
CA TYR A 8 -0.57 2.21 1.39
C TYR A 8 0.13 1.36 0.36
N VAL A 9 0.86 0.38 0.86
CA VAL A 9 1.59 -0.54 -0.01
C VAL A 9 0.84 -1.85 -0.04
N VAL A 10 0.55 -2.31 -1.24
CA VAL A 10 -0.12 -3.59 -1.42
C VAL A 10 0.84 -4.51 -2.14
N TRP A 11 1.33 -5.50 -1.44
CA TRP A 11 2.22 -6.47 -2.05
C TRP A 11 1.45 -7.55 -2.77
N PHE A 12 0.32 -7.91 -2.24
CA PHE A 12 -0.49 -8.95 -2.83
C PHE A 12 -1.92 -8.43 -2.94
N GLY A 13 -2.30 -8.06 -4.13
CA GLY A 13 -3.63 -7.52 -4.37
C GLY A 13 -3.87 -7.37 -5.86
N ASN A 14 -4.99 -6.79 -6.18
CA ASN A 14 -5.36 -6.62 -7.57
C ASN A 14 -5.87 -5.21 -7.81
N PRO A 15 -5.02 -4.30 -8.19
CA PRO A 15 -3.59 -4.50 -8.48
C PRO A 15 -2.73 -4.26 -7.25
N ALA A 16 -1.52 -4.79 -7.29
CA ALA A 16 -0.53 -4.49 -6.28
C ALA A 16 0.13 -3.16 -6.59
N GLY A 17 0.68 -2.51 -5.58
CA GLY A 17 1.35 -1.25 -5.80
C GLY A 17 1.26 -0.35 -4.60
N ILE A 18 1.56 0.92 -4.82
CA ILE A 18 1.52 1.92 -3.77
C ILE A 18 0.36 2.86 -4.05
N PHE A 19 -0.49 3.04 -3.07
CA PHE A 19 -1.66 3.88 -3.22
C PHE A 19 -1.63 5.01 -2.21
N GLY A 20 -2.14 6.15 -2.60
CA GLY A 20 -2.12 7.32 -1.74
C GLY A 20 -3.40 7.51 -0.95
N SER A 21 -4.34 6.60 -1.07
CA SER A 21 -5.57 6.73 -0.32
C SER A 21 -6.05 5.34 0.09
N TRP A 22 -6.77 5.31 1.20
CA TRP A 22 -7.30 4.06 1.71
C TRP A 22 -8.32 3.44 0.78
N GLU A 23 -9.09 4.29 0.12
CA GLU A 23 -10.12 3.77 -0.76
C GLU A 23 -9.53 2.96 -1.90
N GLU A 24 -8.44 3.44 -2.46
CA GLU A 24 -7.80 2.71 -3.53
C GLU A 24 -7.16 1.43 -3.02
N CYS A 25 -6.55 1.52 -1.85
CA CYS A 25 -5.96 0.34 -1.25
C CYS A 25 -7.04 -0.70 -0.98
N LYS A 26 -8.15 -0.26 -0.44
CA LYS A 26 -9.24 -1.16 -0.12
C LYS A 26 -9.74 -1.86 -1.37
N ARG A 27 -9.83 -1.13 -2.46
CA ARG A 27 -10.30 -1.72 -3.71
C ARG A 27 -9.35 -2.80 -4.20
N SER A 28 -8.07 -2.56 -4.05
CA SER A 28 -7.10 -3.50 -4.57
C SER A 28 -7.07 -4.79 -3.76
N ILE A 29 -7.41 -4.72 -2.49
CA ILE A 29 -7.38 -5.92 -1.65
C ILE A 29 -8.74 -6.56 -1.51
N GLN A 30 -9.78 -5.91 -1.99
CA GLN A 30 -11.12 -6.42 -1.83
C GLN A 30 -11.28 -7.70 -2.66
N GLY A 31 -11.73 -8.74 -2.01
CA GLY A 31 -11.94 -10.00 -2.68
C GLY A 31 -10.66 -10.79 -2.92
N VAL A 32 -9.55 -10.31 -2.42
CA VAL A 32 -8.28 -11.00 -2.59
C VAL A 32 -7.98 -11.78 -1.32
N LYS A 33 -7.88 -13.07 -1.46
CA LYS A 33 -7.55 -13.91 -0.33
C LYS A 33 -6.07 -13.79 -0.03
N GLY A 34 -5.76 -13.52 1.24
CA GLY A 34 -4.37 -13.40 1.62
C GLY A 34 -3.75 -12.10 1.19
N ALA A 35 -4.55 -11.09 0.93
CA ALA A 35 -4.01 -9.80 0.54
C ALA A 35 -3.08 -9.28 1.62
N GLN A 36 -1.97 -8.68 1.19
CA GLN A 36 -0.99 -8.15 2.11
C GLN A 36 -0.78 -6.69 1.81
N TYR A 37 -0.93 -5.87 2.82
CA TYR A 37 -0.78 -4.43 2.65
C TYR A 37 -0.33 -3.82 3.96
N LYS A 38 0.18 -2.61 3.86
CA LYS A 38 0.65 -1.89 5.03
C LYS A 38 0.62 -0.40 4.72
N SER A 39 0.41 0.39 5.74
CA SER A 39 0.36 1.84 5.57
C SER A 39 1.65 2.46 6.06
N PHE A 40 2.04 3.57 5.43
CA PHE A 40 3.24 4.30 5.78
C PHE A 40 2.92 5.78 5.77
N GLU A 41 3.73 6.54 6.47
CA GLU A 41 3.48 7.97 6.60
C GLU A 41 4.10 8.75 5.46
N THR A 42 5.11 8.20 4.80
CA THR A 42 5.75 8.89 3.70
C THR A 42 5.83 7.99 2.50
N PHE A 43 5.87 8.62 1.34
CA PHE A 43 5.96 7.86 0.09
C PHE A 43 7.29 7.11 0.01
N GLU A 44 8.34 7.73 0.52
CA GLU A 44 9.65 7.08 0.46
C GLU A 44 9.68 5.81 1.27
N GLU A 45 9.05 5.84 2.45
CA GLU A 45 9.00 4.65 3.26
C GLU A 45 8.16 3.58 2.57
N ALA A 46 7.07 3.98 1.98
CA ALA A 46 6.21 3.03 1.29
C ALA A 46 6.96 2.41 0.12
N LYS A 47 7.69 3.23 -0.61
CA LYS A 47 8.42 2.74 -1.76
C LYS A 47 9.51 1.77 -1.34
N LYS A 48 10.21 2.10 -0.28
CA LYS A 48 11.25 1.22 0.21
C LYS A 48 10.69 -0.11 0.66
N ALA A 49 9.59 -0.06 1.39
CA ALA A 49 8.99 -1.29 1.87
C ALA A 49 8.47 -2.13 0.71
N TYR A 50 7.89 -1.47 -0.27
CA TYR A 50 7.36 -2.18 -1.41
C TYR A 50 8.47 -2.93 -2.14
N ASN A 51 9.58 -2.26 -2.38
CA ASN A 51 10.69 -2.89 -3.08
C ASN A 51 11.33 -3.98 -2.25
N LYS A 52 11.48 -3.72 -0.98
CA LYS A 52 12.17 -4.65 -0.11
C LYS A 52 11.38 -5.94 0.05
N GLU A 53 10.11 -5.82 0.35
CA GLU A 53 9.30 -7.00 0.57
C GLU A 53 9.10 -7.78 -0.73
N TYR A 54 8.89 -7.04 -1.78
CA TYR A 54 8.61 -7.68 -3.05
C TYR A 54 9.84 -8.37 -3.61
N ALA A 55 11.00 -7.80 -3.37
CA ALA A 55 12.23 -8.38 -3.88
C ALA A 55 12.64 -9.61 -3.10
N ASP A 56 12.13 -9.73 -1.90
CA ASP A 56 12.46 -10.87 -1.09
C ASP A 56 11.58 -12.05 -1.47
#